data_6388d7bbd10e34576b7edbef278a445b
#
_entry.id   6388d7bbd10e34576b7edbef278a445b
#
_cell.length_a   1.000
_cell.length_b   1.000
_cell.length_c   1.000
_cell.angle_alpha   90.00
_cell.angle_beta   90.00
_cell.angle_gamma   90.00
#
_symmetry.space_group_name_H-M   'P 1'
#
loop_
_entity.id
_entity.type
_entity.pdbx_description
1 polymer ?
#
loop_
_entity_poly.entity_id
_entity_poly.type
_entity_poly.pdbx_seq_one_letter_code
_entity_poly.pdbx_strand_id
1 'polypeptide(L)'
;MIAHWNHPLNQTEVGAFISNQLETWQEARERFEALQTQVMTRELPLEDMELRVQFNPSRIVSTGAKVDKATLKKRPCFLCDNHRPASQQQLPVMGKIQLLVNPFPILPKHLTLPTRRHTAQRFSHFAPIMDSIAWQLPGMFVFYNGARCGASAPDHAHLQAGQRGFVPIEKDWKYYENRLQRIYPSTKDEEADLE
;
A
#
# COMPACT_ATOMS: atom_id res chain seq x y z
N MET A 1 -1.21 -17.78 24.43
CA MET A 1 -0.87 -18.69 23.30
C MET A 1 -0.74 -17.86 22.06
N ILE A 2 0.49 -17.62 21.58
CA ILE A 2 0.72 -16.91 20.32
C ILE A 2 0.58 -17.97 19.24
N ALA A 3 -0.55 -17.98 18.54
CA ALA A 3 -0.73 -18.84 17.38
C ALA A 3 0.41 -18.53 16.40
N HIS A 4 1.18 -19.53 16.03
CA HIS A 4 2.20 -19.48 15.00
C HIS A 4 1.51 -19.28 13.64
N TRP A 5 1.33 -18.03 13.24
CA TRP A 5 0.80 -17.67 11.94
C TRP A 5 1.89 -17.85 10.87
N ASN A 6 2.17 -19.12 10.58
CA ASN A 6 2.98 -19.52 9.42
C ASN A 6 2.11 -19.86 8.21
N HIS A 7 0.82 -19.51 8.24
CA HIS A 7 -0.03 -19.71 7.08
C HIS A 7 0.32 -18.68 6.00
N PRO A 8 0.51 -19.12 4.76
CA PRO A 8 0.61 -18.20 3.64
C PRO A 8 -0.69 -17.39 3.52
N LEU A 9 -0.58 -16.14 3.08
CA LEU A 9 -1.74 -15.34 2.74
C LEU A 9 -2.56 -16.04 1.66
N ASN A 10 -3.89 -16.03 1.83
CA ASN A 10 -4.81 -16.58 0.87
C ASN A 10 -5.70 -15.47 0.32
N GLN A 11 -5.77 -15.36 -1.00
CA GLN A 11 -6.57 -14.34 -1.69
C GLN A 11 -8.05 -14.35 -1.26
N THR A 12 -8.63 -15.54 -1.05
CA THR A 12 -10.02 -15.71 -0.59
C THR A 12 -10.19 -15.23 0.85
N GLU A 13 -9.26 -15.58 1.75
CA GLU A 13 -9.26 -15.16 3.14
C GLU A 13 -9.13 -13.65 3.28
N VAL A 14 -8.22 -13.03 2.52
CA VAL A 14 -8.07 -11.58 2.48
C VAL A 14 -9.33 -10.91 1.93
N GLY A 15 -9.96 -11.50 0.91
CA GLY A 15 -11.25 -11.03 0.38
C GLY A 15 -12.35 -11.06 1.45
N ALA A 16 -12.49 -12.17 2.17
CA ALA A 16 -13.45 -12.31 3.27
C ALA A 16 -13.17 -11.33 4.42
N PHE A 17 -11.90 -11.14 4.78
CA PHE A 17 -11.49 -10.14 5.77
C PHE A 17 -11.92 -8.73 5.38
N ILE A 18 -11.68 -8.31 4.11
CA ILE A 18 -12.10 -6.99 3.61
C ILE A 18 -13.62 -6.86 3.70
N SER A 19 -14.39 -7.84 3.23
CA SER A 19 -15.85 -7.81 3.26
C SER A 19 -16.38 -7.68 4.69
N ASN A 20 -15.94 -8.53 5.61
CA ASN A 20 -16.32 -8.45 7.02
C ASN A 20 -15.94 -7.12 7.67
N GLN A 21 -14.77 -6.58 7.34
CA GLN A 21 -14.35 -5.28 7.88
C GLN A 21 -15.24 -4.13 7.36
N LEU A 22 -15.66 -4.17 6.09
CA LEU A 22 -16.57 -3.16 5.54
C LEU A 22 -18.01 -3.31 6.06
N GLU A 23 -18.42 -4.51 6.48
CA GLU A 23 -19.71 -4.71 7.16
C GLU A 23 -19.71 -4.14 8.58
N THR A 24 -18.62 -4.31 9.32
CA THR A 24 -18.51 -3.98 10.74
C THR A 24 -17.94 -2.58 11.02
N TRP A 25 -17.37 -1.92 10.04
CA TRP A 25 -16.76 -0.58 10.17
C TRP A 25 -17.41 0.42 9.21
N GLN A 26 -18.42 1.12 9.70
CA GLN A 26 -19.26 2.03 8.91
C GLN A 26 -18.45 3.11 8.17
N GLU A 27 -17.53 3.80 8.84
CA GLU A 27 -16.77 4.89 8.22
C GLU A 27 -15.88 4.38 7.07
N ALA A 28 -15.33 3.20 7.17
CA ALA A 28 -14.57 2.60 6.09
C ALA A 28 -15.47 2.23 4.92
N ARG A 29 -16.63 1.60 5.20
CA ARG A 29 -17.62 1.24 4.19
C ARG A 29 -18.07 2.47 3.38
N GLU A 30 -18.48 3.53 4.05
CA GLU A 30 -18.95 4.76 3.40
C GLU A 30 -17.88 5.36 2.46
N ARG A 31 -16.59 5.30 2.86
CA ARG A 31 -15.50 5.79 2.02
C ARG A 31 -15.17 4.86 0.85
N PHE A 32 -15.36 3.56 0.99
CA PHE A 32 -15.26 2.62 -0.13
C PHE A 32 -16.44 2.78 -1.12
N GLU A 33 -17.64 3.07 -0.64
CA GLU A 33 -18.79 3.44 -1.47
C GLU A 33 -18.55 4.78 -2.19
N ALA A 34 -18.04 5.78 -1.47
CA ALA A 34 -17.65 7.07 -2.04
C ALA A 34 -16.54 6.94 -3.11
N LEU A 35 -15.63 5.98 -2.97
CA LEU A 35 -14.63 5.68 -4.00
C LEU A 35 -15.26 5.29 -5.34
N GLN A 36 -16.42 4.63 -5.31
CA GLN A 36 -17.13 4.20 -6.52
C GLN A 36 -18.06 5.28 -7.09
N THR A 37 -18.60 6.15 -6.24
CA THR A 37 -19.69 7.06 -6.61
C THR A 37 -19.30 8.53 -6.70
N GLN A 38 -18.25 8.95 -5.99
CA GLN A 38 -17.87 10.37 -5.86
C GLN A 38 -16.51 10.71 -6.45
N VAL A 39 -15.72 9.69 -6.79
CA VAL A 39 -14.39 9.90 -7.36
C VAL A 39 -14.49 10.23 -8.83
N MET A 40 -13.86 11.34 -9.21
CA MET A 40 -13.71 11.72 -10.61
C MET A 40 -12.32 11.33 -11.11
N THR A 41 -12.26 10.69 -12.26
CA THR A 41 -11.02 10.28 -12.89
C THR A 41 -10.89 10.90 -14.26
N ARG A 42 -9.71 11.40 -14.59
CA ARG A 42 -9.36 11.90 -15.92
C ARG A 42 -8.09 11.23 -16.40
N GLU A 43 -8.13 10.70 -17.61
CA GLU A 43 -6.98 10.13 -18.29
C GLU A 43 -6.36 11.18 -19.19
N LEU A 44 -5.05 11.34 -19.09
CA LEU A 44 -4.25 12.28 -19.90
C LEU A 44 -3.20 11.46 -20.64
N PRO A 45 -3.25 11.41 -21.97
CA PRO A 45 -2.19 10.78 -22.75
C PRO A 45 -0.92 11.63 -22.65
N LEU A 46 0.19 10.97 -22.38
CA LEU A 46 1.54 11.56 -22.40
C LEU A 46 2.41 10.70 -23.30
N GLU A 47 2.71 11.16 -24.51
CA GLU A 47 3.57 10.46 -25.48
C GLU A 47 3.42 8.93 -25.47
N ASP A 48 4.19 8.25 -24.62
CA ASP A 48 4.27 6.79 -24.53
C ASP A 48 3.63 6.21 -23.27
N MET A 49 2.90 7.01 -22.47
CA MET A 49 2.30 6.57 -21.21
C MET A 49 0.93 7.19 -20.99
N GLU A 50 0.14 6.55 -20.14
CA GLU A 50 -1.13 7.07 -19.67
C GLU A 50 -0.97 7.63 -18.25
N LEU A 51 -1.33 8.89 -18.04
CA LEU A 51 -1.45 9.49 -16.72
C LEU A 51 -2.92 9.48 -16.29
N ARG A 52 -3.22 8.86 -15.17
CA ARG A 52 -4.54 8.91 -14.56
C ARG A 52 -4.55 9.86 -13.37
N VAL A 53 -5.32 10.93 -13.51
CA VAL A 53 -5.55 11.89 -12.42
C VAL A 53 -6.86 11.52 -11.72
N GLN A 54 -6.80 11.35 -10.41
CA GLN A 54 -7.96 11.02 -9.59
C GLN A 54 -8.23 12.15 -8.59
N PHE A 55 -9.43 12.71 -8.62
CA PHE A 55 -9.94 13.58 -7.57
C PHE A 55 -10.84 12.78 -6.64
N ASN A 56 -10.43 12.66 -5.37
CA ASN A 56 -11.16 11.91 -4.35
C ASN A 56 -11.46 12.83 -3.15
N PRO A 57 -12.70 13.36 -3.03
CA PRO A 57 -13.06 14.29 -1.97
C PRO A 57 -12.87 13.73 -0.55
N SER A 58 -13.14 12.44 -0.36
CA SER A 58 -13.03 11.79 0.96
C SER A 58 -11.58 11.72 1.49
N ARG A 59 -10.59 12.00 0.64
CA ARG A 59 -9.17 11.97 1.02
C ARG A 59 -8.61 13.29 1.51
N ILE A 60 -9.35 14.38 1.46
CA ILE A 60 -8.85 15.71 1.88
C ILE A 60 -8.23 15.65 3.29
N VAL A 61 -8.88 14.92 4.21
CA VAL A 61 -8.36 14.74 5.59
C VAL A 61 -7.03 13.99 5.61
N SER A 62 -6.88 12.94 4.79
CA SER A 62 -5.66 12.12 4.75
C SER A 62 -4.51 12.83 4.05
N THR A 63 -4.78 13.51 2.93
CA THR A 63 -3.76 14.25 2.16
C THR A 63 -3.32 15.54 2.86
N GLY A 64 -4.20 16.13 3.68
CA GLY A 64 -3.90 17.30 4.51
C GLY A 64 -3.17 16.98 5.82
N ALA A 65 -2.80 15.72 6.07
CA ALA A 65 -2.11 15.33 7.29
C ALA A 65 -0.75 16.05 7.42
N LYS A 66 -0.55 16.73 8.54
CA LYS A 66 0.73 17.37 8.85
C LYS A 66 1.79 16.31 9.14
N VAL A 67 2.89 16.33 8.40
CA VAL A 67 4.00 15.37 8.49
C VAL A 67 5.33 16.02 8.84
N ASP A 68 5.31 17.25 9.36
CA ASP A 68 6.50 17.89 9.90
C ASP A 68 7.01 17.19 11.18
N LYS A 69 8.29 17.30 11.46
CA LYS A 69 8.94 16.59 12.58
C LYS A 69 8.32 16.91 13.95
N ALA A 70 7.84 18.14 14.15
CA ALA A 70 7.27 18.55 15.44
C ALA A 70 5.89 17.91 15.64
N THR A 71 5.08 17.87 14.59
CA THR A 71 3.77 17.20 14.59
C THR A 71 3.92 15.69 14.78
N LEU A 72 4.83 15.04 14.03
CA LEU A 72 5.05 13.59 14.13
C LEU A 72 5.49 13.15 15.53
N LYS A 73 6.30 13.96 16.23
CA LYS A 73 6.70 13.68 17.61
C LYS A 73 5.55 13.75 18.62
N LYS A 74 4.54 14.58 18.37
CA LYS A 74 3.45 14.85 19.31
C LYS A 74 2.21 14.01 19.06
N ARG A 75 1.95 13.65 17.79
CA ARG A 75 0.75 12.88 17.46
C ARG A 75 0.92 11.40 17.77
N PRO A 76 -0.12 10.72 18.29
CA PRO A 76 -0.17 9.27 18.30
C PRO A 76 -0.08 8.73 16.87
N CYS A 77 0.73 7.69 16.68
CA CYS A 77 0.82 7.04 15.37
C CYS A 77 -0.43 6.18 15.12
N PHE A 78 -1.22 6.53 14.14
CA PHE A 78 -2.48 5.85 13.82
C PHE A 78 -2.30 4.45 13.18
N LEU A 79 -1.07 4.02 12.90
CA LEU A 79 -0.77 2.65 12.47
C LEU A 79 -0.40 1.73 13.65
N CYS A 80 -0.09 2.28 14.82
CA CYS A 80 0.16 1.49 16.02
C CYS A 80 -1.15 0.93 16.59
N ASP A 81 -1.13 -0.33 17.06
CA ASP A 81 -2.31 -1.07 17.54
C ASP A 81 -3.15 -0.29 18.57
N ASN A 82 -2.49 0.34 19.53
CA ASN A 82 -3.12 1.06 20.63
C ASN A 82 -3.69 2.44 20.25
N HIS A 83 -3.51 2.89 19.02
CA HIS A 83 -4.03 4.18 18.55
C HIS A 83 -4.99 4.04 17.35
N ARG A 84 -5.23 2.82 16.90
CA ARG A 84 -6.21 2.54 15.85
C ARG A 84 -7.64 2.57 16.40
N PRO A 85 -8.64 2.89 15.57
CA PRO A 85 -10.04 2.73 15.94
C PRO A 85 -10.33 1.28 16.38
N ALA A 86 -11.14 1.09 17.41
CA ALA A 86 -11.52 -0.25 17.86
C ALA A 86 -12.24 -1.08 16.78
N SER A 87 -12.91 -0.40 15.83
CA SER A 87 -13.55 -1.00 14.66
C SER A 87 -12.57 -1.51 13.60
N GLN A 88 -11.32 -1.03 13.59
CA GLN A 88 -10.32 -1.47 12.62
C GLN A 88 -9.67 -2.78 13.06
N GLN A 89 -10.11 -3.88 12.47
CA GLN A 89 -9.54 -5.20 12.69
C GLN A 89 -8.21 -5.35 11.95
N GLN A 90 -7.46 -6.37 12.31
CA GLN A 90 -6.17 -6.71 11.70
C GLN A 90 -6.08 -8.18 11.37
N LEU A 91 -5.40 -8.49 10.26
CA LEU A 91 -4.99 -9.85 9.91
C LEU A 91 -3.46 -9.92 10.00
N PRO A 92 -2.90 -10.78 10.87
CA PRO A 92 -1.45 -10.92 10.97
C PRO A 92 -0.86 -11.55 9.71
N VAL A 93 0.30 -11.04 9.26
CA VAL A 93 0.99 -11.50 8.07
C VAL A 93 2.45 -11.76 8.39
N MET A 94 2.93 -12.97 8.12
CA MET A 94 4.35 -13.35 8.25
C MET A 94 4.98 -12.98 9.62
N GLY A 95 4.18 -12.88 10.67
CA GLY A 95 4.63 -12.58 12.04
C GLY A 95 5.18 -11.17 12.29
N LYS A 96 5.46 -10.40 11.24
CA LYS A 96 6.09 -9.07 11.34
C LYS A 96 5.21 -7.93 10.84
N ILE A 97 4.21 -8.23 10.05
CA ILE A 97 3.31 -7.27 9.38
C ILE A 97 1.89 -7.55 9.80
N GLN A 98 1.06 -6.52 9.74
CA GLN A 98 -0.38 -6.60 9.92
C GLN A 98 -1.05 -6.14 8.63
N LEU A 99 -2.13 -6.77 8.22
CA LEU A 99 -2.94 -6.34 7.10
C LEU A 99 -4.17 -5.63 7.66
N LEU A 100 -4.36 -4.39 7.22
CA LEU A 100 -5.45 -3.52 7.64
C LEU A 100 -6.22 -3.05 6.41
N VAL A 101 -7.53 -2.90 6.51
CA VAL A 101 -8.29 -2.15 5.52
C VAL A 101 -7.92 -0.67 5.64
N ASN A 102 -7.57 -0.04 4.51
CA ASN A 102 -7.22 1.38 4.51
C ASN A 102 -8.51 2.23 4.60
N PRO A 103 -8.66 3.06 5.65
CA PRO A 103 -9.90 3.84 5.83
C PRO A 103 -10.03 5.01 4.84
N PHE A 104 -9.00 5.32 4.05
CA PHE A 104 -9.02 6.36 3.02
C PHE A 104 -8.62 5.78 1.66
N PRO A 105 -9.46 4.92 1.06
CA PRO A 105 -9.09 4.17 -0.13
C PRO A 105 -8.86 5.08 -1.34
N ILE A 106 -7.88 4.72 -2.18
CA ILE A 106 -7.66 5.28 -3.52
C ILE A 106 -7.91 4.23 -4.61
N LEU A 107 -8.05 2.99 -4.20
CA LEU A 107 -8.19 1.81 -5.05
C LEU A 107 -9.22 0.86 -4.45
N PRO A 108 -9.91 0.06 -5.24
CA PRO A 108 -10.69 -1.05 -4.72
C PRO A 108 -9.80 -2.00 -3.90
N LYS A 109 -10.35 -2.55 -2.84
CA LYS A 109 -9.65 -3.45 -1.91
C LYS A 109 -8.35 -2.86 -1.35
N HIS A 110 -8.32 -1.55 -1.10
CA HIS A 110 -7.13 -0.85 -0.62
C HIS A 110 -6.77 -1.29 0.81
N LEU A 111 -5.55 -1.78 0.96
CA LEU A 111 -4.99 -2.28 2.21
C LEU A 111 -3.75 -1.47 2.60
N THR A 112 -3.50 -1.39 3.90
CA THR A 112 -2.25 -0.90 4.49
C THR A 112 -1.62 -2.06 5.27
N LEU A 113 -0.32 -2.28 5.06
CA LEU A 113 0.42 -3.37 5.67
C LEU A 113 1.56 -2.82 6.54
N PRO A 114 1.26 -2.30 7.75
CA PRO A 114 2.27 -1.78 8.64
C PRO A 114 3.07 -2.90 9.32
N THR A 115 4.31 -2.58 9.68
CA THR A 115 5.07 -3.41 10.61
C THR A 115 4.41 -3.40 11.99
N ARG A 116 4.44 -4.53 12.71
CA ARG A 116 3.88 -4.63 14.07
C ARG A 116 4.56 -3.69 15.06
N ARG A 117 5.87 -3.47 14.87
CA ARG A 117 6.62 -2.52 15.68
C ARG A 117 6.71 -1.19 14.95
N HIS A 118 6.60 -0.11 15.68
CA HIS A 118 6.83 1.23 15.14
C HIS A 118 8.30 1.36 14.70
N THR A 119 8.53 1.39 13.40
CA THR A 119 9.86 1.51 12.79
C THR A 119 9.80 2.53 11.68
N ALA A 120 10.91 3.20 11.40
CA ALA A 120 10.97 4.22 10.35
C ALA A 120 10.63 3.64 8.97
N GLN A 121 9.94 4.44 8.13
CA GLN A 121 9.55 4.08 6.77
C GLN A 121 10.79 3.98 5.87
N ARG A 122 11.32 2.78 5.71
CA ARG A 122 12.48 2.45 4.85
C ARG A 122 12.16 1.26 3.96
N PHE A 123 12.48 1.37 2.68
CA PHE A 123 12.24 0.32 1.69
C PHE A 123 12.93 -1.00 2.03
N SER A 124 14.16 -0.92 2.57
CA SER A 124 14.94 -2.09 2.98
C SER A 124 14.23 -3.03 3.96
N HIS A 125 13.24 -2.52 4.71
CA HIS A 125 12.43 -3.37 5.60
C HIS A 125 11.48 -4.29 4.83
N PHE A 126 11.13 -3.94 3.60
CA PHE A 126 10.09 -4.59 2.83
C PHE A 126 10.57 -5.31 1.59
N ALA A 127 11.70 -4.91 1.01
CA ALA A 127 12.21 -5.51 -0.21
C ALA A 127 12.20 -7.06 -0.19
N PRO A 128 12.61 -7.73 0.91
CA PRO A 128 12.62 -9.19 0.95
C PRO A 128 11.24 -9.86 1.03
N ILE A 129 10.20 -9.10 1.35
CA ILE A 129 8.85 -9.65 1.62
C ILE A 129 7.79 -9.16 0.62
N MET A 130 8.06 -8.10 -0.14
CA MET A 130 7.10 -7.58 -1.13
C MET A 130 6.74 -8.64 -2.17
N ASP A 131 7.73 -9.31 -2.72
CA ASP A 131 7.52 -10.38 -3.71
C ASP A 131 6.69 -11.51 -3.12
N SER A 132 7.01 -11.94 -1.90
CA SER A 132 6.26 -13.00 -1.22
C SER A 132 4.78 -12.63 -1.03
N ILE A 133 4.49 -11.38 -0.66
CA ILE A 133 3.11 -10.90 -0.51
C ILE A 133 2.42 -10.85 -1.88
N ALA A 134 3.09 -10.33 -2.90
CA ALA A 134 2.55 -10.23 -4.25
C ALA A 134 2.22 -11.60 -4.85
N TRP A 135 3.08 -12.59 -4.64
CA TRP A 135 2.85 -13.98 -5.07
C TRP A 135 1.64 -14.62 -4.39
N GLN A 136 1.44 -14.34 -3.10
CA GLN A 136 0.33 -14.89 -2.32
C GLN A 136 -1.01 -14.20 -2.63
N LEU A 137 -0.98 -12.98 -3.17
CA LEU A 137 -2.16 -12.17 -3.51
C LEU A 137 -2.18 -11.80 -5.01
N PRO A 138 -2.34 -12.78 -5.92
CA PRO A 138 -2.21 -12.54 -7.36
C PRO A 138 -3.25 -11.58 -7.94
N GLY A 139 -4.38 -11.36 -7.26
CA GLY A 139 -5.39 -10.38 -7.64
C GLY A 139 -5.12 -8.95 -7.13
N MET A 140 -3.98 -8.75 -6.47
CA MET A 140 -3.57 -7.46 -5.92
C MET A 140 -2.19 -7.06 -6.41
N PHE A 141 -1.90 -5.77 -6.43
CA PHE A 141 -0.53 -5.27 -6.54
C PHE A 141 -0.10 -4.66 -5.22
N VAL A 142 1.18 -4.77 -4.92
CA VAL A 142 1.79 -4.27 -3.68
C VAL A 142 2.70 -3.11 -4.03
N PHE A 143 2.61 -2.03 -3.27
CA PHE A 143 3.40 -0.84 -3.52
C PHE A 143 3.91 -0.20 -2.23
N TYR A 144 4.92 0.64 -2.38
CA TYR A 144 5.59 1.33 -1.31
C TYR A 144 5.58 2.84 -1.54
N ASN A 145 5.15 3.59 -0.55
CA ASN A 145 5.26 5.03 -0.50
C ASN A 145 6.42 5.44 0.41
N GLY A 146 7.46 6.03 -0.17
CA GLY A 146 8.60 6.53 0.61
C GLY A 146 8.19 7.64 1.58
N ALA A 147 8.96 7.78 2.67
CA ALA A 147 8.69 8.77 3.72
C ALA A 147 8.59 10.22 3.22
N ARG A 148 9.22 10.53 2.08
CA ARG A 148 9.21 11.85 1.43
C ARG A 148 8.36 11.91 0.17
N CYS A 149 7.56 10.87 -0.10
CA CYS A 149 6.74 10.72 -1.30
C CYS A 149 5.24 10.77 -0.98
N GLY A 150 4.83 11.61 -0.03
CA GLY A 150 3.43 11.81 0.32
C GLY A 150 2.83 10.76 1.27
N ALA A 151 3.65 9.95 1.94
CA ALA A 151 3.18 9.05 2.99
C ALA A 151 2.60 9.85 4.16
N SER A 152 1.36 9.56 4.58
CA SER A 152 0.73 10.20 5.75
C SER A 152 1.27 9.68 7.10
N ALA A 153 1.95 8.54 7.10
CA ALA A 153 2.69 7.99 8.23
C ALA A 153 4.17 7.73 7.87
N PRO A 154 4.99 8.78 7.64
CA PRO A 154 6.37 8.62 7.22
C PRO A 154 7.29 8.08 8.32
N ASP A 155 6.79 8.02 9.54
CA ASP A 155 7.46 7.55 10.75
C ASP A 155 7.17 6.08 11.09
N HIS A 156 6.18 5.45 10.44
CA HIS A 156 5.86 4.04 10.65
C HIS A 156 5.93 3.23 9.36
N ALA A 157 6.82 2.27 9.32
CA ALA A 157 7.05 1.44 8.14
C ALA A 157 5.81 0.67 7.72
N HIS A 158 5.38 0.85 6.47
CA HIS A 158 4.20 0.17 5.91
C HIS A 158 4.32 0.02 4.39
N LEU A 159 3.75 -1.07 3.88
CA LEU A 159 3.39 -1.25 2.49
C LEU A 159 1.91 -0.90 2.29
N GLN A 160 1.51 -0.83 1.04
CA GLN A 160 0.12 -0.76 0.64
C GLN A 160 -0.16 -1.82 -0.43
N ALA A 161 -1.41 -2.23 -0.55
CA ALA A 161 -1.86 -3.10 -1.61
C ALA A 161 -3.25 -2.67 -2.11
N GLY A 162 -3.55 -2.96 -3.36
CA GLY A 162 -4.84 -2.66 -3.97
C GLY A 162 -5.18 -3.66 -5.06
N GLN A 163 -6.41 -3.66 -5.50
CA GLN A 163 -6.85 -4.54 -6.59
C GLN A 163 -6.10 -4.22 -7.88
N ARG A 164 -5.66 -5.25 -8.60
CA ARG A 164 -5.00 -5.12 -9.92
C ARG A 164 -5.94 -4.55 -10.97
N GLY A 165 -5.35 -3.99 -12.04
CA GLY A 165 -6.08 -3.43 -13.18
C GLY A 165 -6.51 -1.96 -13.00
N PHE A 166 -6.15 -1.31 -11.91
CA PHE A 166 -6.53 0.08 -11.60
C PHE A 166 -5.42 1.11 -11.79
N VAL A 167 -4.18 0.69 -11.97
CA VAL A 167 -3.06 1.60 -12.21
C VAL A 167 -2.53 1.44 -13.65
N PRO A 168 -2.31 2.54 -14.39
CA PRO A 168 -1.88 2.49 -15.79
C PRO A 168 -0.63 1.65 -16.02
N ILE A 169 0.36 1.73 -15.14
CA ILE A 169 1.63 0.99 -15.25
C ILE A 169 1.44 -0.53 -15.39
N GLU A 170 0.32 -1.09 -14.93
CA GLU A 170 0.06 -2.53 -15.09
C GLU A 170 -0.21 -2.92 -16.55
N LYS A 171 -0.80 -1.99 -17.34
CA LYS A 171 -1.04 -2.17 -18.78
C LYS A 171 0.25 -1.96 -19.58
N ASP A 172 1.01 -0.95 -19.17
CA ASP A 172 2.17 -0.47 -19.88
C ASP A 172 3.49 -1.13 -19.42
N TRP A 173 3.40 -2.19 -18.60
CA TRP A 173 4.56 -2.82 -17.98
C TRP A 173 5.64 -3.23 -18.99
N LYS A 174 5.25 -3.82 -20.13
CA LYS A 174 6.20 -4.23 -21.18
C LYS A 174 6.99 -3.06 -21.74
N TYR A 175 6.36 -1.89 -21.86
CA TYR A 175 7.03 -0.67 -22.29
C TYR A 175 8.07 -0.22 -21.28
N TYR A 176 7.71 -0.21 -19.98
CA TYR A 176 8.62 0.16 -18.92
C TYR A 176 9.75 -0.85 -18.73
N GLU A 177 9.46 -2.14 -18.81
CA GLU A 177 10.44 -3.21 -18.74
C GLU A 177 11.51 -3.08 -19.81
N ASN A 178 11.14 -2.88 -21.06
CA ASN A 178 12.06 -2.65 -22.16
C ASN A 178 12.90 -1.37 -21.99
N ARG A 179 12.33 -0.33 -21.40
CA ARG A 179 13.04 0.92 -21.16
C ARG A 179 14.00 0.82 -19.98
N LEU A 180 13.62 0.11 -18.91
CA LEU A 180 14.48 -0.20 -17.77
C LEU A 180 15.69 -1.04 -18.19
N GLN A 181 15.49 -2.05 -19.05
CA GLN A 181 16.59 -2.84 -19.63
C GLN A 181 17.59 -2.01 -20.45
N ARG A 182 17.15 -0.91 -21.08
CA ARG A 182 18.05 0.02 -21.78
C ARG A 182 18.83 0.94 -20.85
N ILE A 183 18.22 1.34 -19.72
CA ILE A 183 18.82 2.27 -18.75
C ILE A 183 19.71 1.50 -17.77
N TYR A 184 19.30 0.28 -17.41
CA TYR A 184 20.02 -0.64 -16.53
C TYR A 184 20.21 -1.96 -17.30
N PRO A 185 21.16 -2.04 -18.24
CA PRO A 185 21.50 -3.31 -18.87
C PRO A 185 21.85 -4.29 -17.74
N SER A 186 21.31 -5.49 -17.83
CA SER A 186 21.55 -6.51 -16.81
C SER A 186 23.05 -6.70 -16.63
N THR A 187 23.53 -6.40 -15.45
CA THR A 187 24.95 -6.42 -15.08
C THR A 187 25.51 -7.83 -15.08
N LYS A 188 25.82 -8.33 -16.26
CA LYS A 188 26.88 -9.34 -16.39
C LYS A 188 28.26 -8.70 -16.44
N ASP A 189 28.32 -7.38 -16.57
CA ASP A 189 29.56 -6.62 -16.80
C ASP A 189 30.00 -5.76 -15.59
N GLU A 190 29.20 -5.63 -14.53
CA GLU A 190 29.59 -4.84 -13.33
C GLU A 190 30.39 -5.62 -12.27
N GLU A 191 30.56 -6.92 -12.40
CA GLU A 191 31.48 -7.67 -11.54
C GLU A 191 32.97 -7.49 -11.95
N ALA A 192 33.24 -6.88 -13.09
CA ALA A 192 34.60 -6.69 -13.59
C ALA A 192 35.26 -5.37 -13.14
N ASP A 193 34.52 -4.41 -12.61
CA ASP A 193 35.05 -3.08 -12.25
C ASP A 193 35.18 -2.85 -10.72
N LEU A 194 35.08 -3.90 -9.90
CA LEU A 194 35.24 -3.83 -8.43
C LEU A 194 36.39 -4.71 -7.90
N GLU A 195 37.44 -4.96 -8.70
CA GLU A 195 38.73 -5.45 -8.22
C GLU A 195 39.78 -4.35 -8.14
#